data_05e908440b5dffe2958911ffb71a6ec1
#
_entry.id   05e908440b5dffe2958911ffb71a6ec1
#
_cell.length_a   1.000
_cell.length_b   1.000
_cell.length_c   1.000
_cell.angle_alpha   90.00
_cell.angle_beta   90.00
_cell.angle_gamma   90.00
#
_symmetry.space_group_name_H-M   'P 1'
#
loop_
_entity.id
_entity.type
_entity.pdbx_description
1 polymer ?
#
loop_
_entity_poly.entity_id
_entity_poly.type
_entity_poly.pdbx_seq_one_letter_code
_entity_poly.pdbx_strand_id
1 'polypeptide(L)'
;MAASTTGAGLLASLAAFTAGCYAFAHWVEPPMTRALIRRERSPTRMLIVVAVGSLIAALAGMLGFSLAVGALFAGLVFSKAPRKIRQDRGYRVLYDFLTPFFFIGIGLKLEPEALTGALSAGAILLVAAVLGKLVGTALPARFMAQRSSALVIAMSMVPRAEIAMVIVDQAGRYGPGVVPPALYGAMTVVTLAT
;
A
#
# COMPACT_ATOMS: atom_id res chain seq x y z
N MET A 1 -24.80 6.31 4.98
CA MET A 1 -25.31 5.43 6.05
C MET A 1 -24.16 4.52 6.49
N ALA A 2 -23.41 4.92 7.50
CA ALA A 2 -22.39 4.08 8.12
C ALA A 2 -23.12 3.27 9.21
N ALA A 3 -23.42 2.02 8.91
CA ALA A 3 -23.83 1.08 9.93
C ALA A 3 -22.68 1.01 10.95
N SER A 4 -23.00 1.20 12.23
CA SER A 4 -22.13 0.92 13.37
C SER A 4 -21.79 -0.58 13.33
N THR A 5 -20.82 -0.95 12.53
CA THR A 5 -20.33 -2.33 12.47
C THR A 5 -19.61 -2.58 13.77
N THR A 6 -20.24 -3.34 14.66
CA THR A 6 -19.58 -3.94 15.82
C THR A 6 -18.28 -4.57 15.34
N GLY A 7 -17.18 -4.48 16.14
CA GLY A 7 -15.87 -5.02 15.72
C GLY A 7 -15.93 -6.45 15.15
N ALA A 8 -16.88 -7.27 15.63
CA ALA A 8 -17.17 -8.59 15.10
C ALA A 8 -17.66 -8.56 13.64
N GLY A 9 -18.44 -7.58 13.24
CA GLY A 9 -18.94 -7.43 11.87
C GLY A 9 -17.82 -7.05 10.90
N LEU A 10 -16.87 -6.19 11.33
CA LEU A 10 -15.69 -5.84 10.53
C LEU A 10 -14.77 -7.06 10.34
N LEU A 11 -14.56 -7.86 11.38
CA LEU A 11 -13.76 -9.08 11.26
C LEU A 11 -14.44 -10.12 10.34
N ALA A 12 -15.76 -10.26 10.43
CA ALA A 12 -16.51 -11.16 9.55
C ALA A 12 -16.45 -10.71 8.09
N SER A 13 -16.60 -9.41 7.81
CA SER A 13 -16.48 -8.88 6.43
C SER A 13 -15.07 -9.01 5.89
N LEU A 14 -14.04 -8.82 6.72
CA LEU A 14 -12.65 -9.02 6.33
C LEU A 14 -12.37 -10.51 6.02
N ALA A 15 -12.85 -11.41 6.86
CA ALA A 15 -12.71 -12.84 6.64
C ALA A 15 -13.43 -13.28 5.36
N ALA A 16 -14.65 -12.81 5.14
CA ALA A 16 -15.43 -13.10 3.93
C ALA A 16 -14.74 -12.55 2.67
N PHE A 17 -14.24 -11.32 2.71
CA PHE A 17 -13.50 -10.70 1.59
C PHE A 17 -12.21 -11.47 1.29
N THR A 18 -11.44 -11.82 2.32
CA THR A 18 -10.20 -12.59 2.18
C THR A 18 -10.48 -13.98 1.61
N ALA A 19 -11.51 -14.66 2.10
CA ALA A 19 -11.94 -15.97 1.58
C ALA A 19 -12.40 -15.86 0.12
N GLY A 20 -13.15 -14.82 -0.24
CA GLY A 20 -13.57 -14.54 -1.61
C GLY A 20 -12.39 -14.30 -2.55
N CYS A 21 -11.42 -13.49 -2.14
CA CYS A 21 -10.18 -13.26 -2.89
C CYS A 21 -9.36 -14.55 -3.04
N TYR A 22 -9.28 -15.36 -1.99
CA TYR A 22 -8.61 -16.65 -2.05
C TYR A 22 -9.30 -17.63 -3.01
N ALA A 23 -10.61 -17.73 -2.94
CA ALA A 23 -11.42 -18.56 -3.85
C ALA A 23 -11.24 -18.10 -5.30
N PHE A 24 -11.31 -16.79 -5.55
CA PHE A 24 -11.07 -16.21 -6.86
C PHE A 24 -9.65 -16.53 -7.38
N ALA A 25 -8.63 -16.35 -6.54
CA ALA A 25 -7.24 -16.65 -6.88
C ALA A 25 -7.00 -18.14 -7.16
N HIS A 26 -7.80 -19.02 -6.54
CA HIS A 26 -7.61 -20.45 -6.72
C HIS A 26 -8.38 -21.03 -7.91
N TRP A 27 -9.60 -20.57 -8.14
CA TRP A 27 -10.52 -21.16 -9.13
C TRP A 27 -10.69 -20.31 -10.38
N VAL A 28 -10.70 -18.99 -10.28
CA VAL A 28 -11.03 -18.09 -11.40
C VAL A 28 -9.76 -17.54 -12.08
N GLU A 29 -8.78 -17.09 -11.31
CA GLU A 29 -7.55 -16.50 -11.85
C GLU A 29 -6.80 -17.46 -12.79
N PRO A 30 -6.54 -18.75 -12.47
CA PRO A 30 -5.73 -19.61 -13.33
C PRO A 30 -6.33 -19.88 -14.71
N PRO A 31 -7.64 -20.18 -14.87
CA PRO A 31 -8.23 -20.33 -16.19
C PRO A 31 -8.31 -19.00 -16.94
N MET A 32 -8.62 -17.90 -16.23
CA MET A 32 -8.69 -16.57 -16.81
C MET A 32 -7.31 -16.13 -17.36
N THR A 33 -6.26 -16.22 -16.57
CA THR A 33 -4.90 -15.85 -17.01
C THR A 33 -4.42 -16.73 -18.15
N ARG A 34 -4.73 -18.02 -18.16
CA ARG A 34 -4.41 -18.91 -19.29
C ARG A 34 -5.15 -18.51 -20.58
N ALA A 35 -6.43 -18.17 -20.46
CA ALA A 35 -7.23 -17.71 -21.60
C ALA A 35 -6.70 -16.37 -22.15
N LEU A 36 -6.36 -15.43 -21.26
CA LEU A 36 -5.78 -14.13 -21.62
C LEU A 36 -4.43 -14.27 -22.34
N ILE A 37 -3.55 -15.13 -21.84
CA ILE A 37 -2.23 -15.37 -22.46
C ILE A 37 -2.38 -15.99 -23.86
N ARG A 38 -3.42 -16.82 -24.08
CA ARG A 38 -3.65 -17.47 -25.36
C ARG A 38 -4.32 -16.58 -26.40
N ARG A 39 -5.23 -15.69 -25.99
CA ARG A 39 -6.10 -14.93 -26.89
C ARG A 39 -5.67 -13.48 -27.11
N GLU A 40 -5.05 -12.86 -26.09
CA GLU A 40 -4.84 -11.41 -26.10
C GLU A 40 -3.36 -11.03 -26.15
N ARG A 41 -3.07 -10.00 -26.94
CA ARG A 41 -1.76 -9.36 -26.98
C ARG A 41 -1.56 -8.41 -25.80
N SER A 42 -0.31 -8.02 -25.55
CA SER A 42 0.14 -7.30 -24.36
C SER A 42 -0.76 -6.15 -23.88
N PRO A 43 -1.20 -5.14 -24.67
CA PRO A 43 -1.92 -4.04 -24.04
C PRO A 43 -3.30 -4.44 -23.51
N THR A 44 -4.06 -5.26 -24.24
CA THR A 44 -5.40 -5.69 -23.85
C THR A 44 -5.38 -6.59 -22.60
N ARG A 45 -4.43 -7.50 -22.52
CA ARG A 45 -4.25 -8.37 -21.37
C ARG A 45 -4.02 -7.57 -20.07
N MET A 46 -3.16 -6.56 -20.13
CA MET A 46 -2.90 -5.68 -19.00
C MET A 46 -4.15 -4.91 -18.57
N LEU A 47 -4.90 -4.35 -19.51
CA LEU A 47 -6.12 -3.60 -19.21
C LEU A 47 -7.17 -4.49 -18.50
N ILE A 48 -7.30 -5.76 -18.91
CA ILE A 48 -8.22 -6.69 -18.25
C ILE A 48 -7.76 -6.99 -16.82
N VAL A 49 -6.47 -7.22 -16.60
CA VAL A 49 -5.93 -7.44 -15.25
C VAL A 49 -6.15 -6.23 -14.36
N VAL A 50 -5.91 -5.02 -14.89
CA VAL A 50 -6.15 -3.76 -14.16
C VAL A 50 -7.65 -3.56 -13.89
N ALA A 51 -8.51 -3.85 -14.85
CA ALA A 51 -9.97 -3.73 -14.69
C ALA A 51 -10.49 -4.70 -13.60
N VAL A 52 -10.06 -5.95 -13.62
CA VAL A 52 -10.43 -6.92 -12.56
C VAL A 52 -9.85 -6.51 -11.21
N GLY A 53 -8.61 -6.03 -11.17
CA GLY A 53 -8.00 -5.51 -9.96
C GLY A 53 -8.75 -4.31 -9.38
N SER A 54 -9.17 -3.38 -10.24
CA SER A 54 -10.00 -2.22 -9.86
C SER A 54 -11.39 -2.65 -9.34
N LEU A 55 -11.97 -3.68 -9.93
CA LEU A 55 -13.24 -4.25 -9.45
C LEU A 55 -13.11 -4.85 -8.05
N ILE A 56 -12.04 -5.60 -7.79
CA ILE A 56 -11.75 -6.15 -6.45
C ILE A 56 -11.54 -5.00 -5.44
N ALA A 57 -10.81 -3.94 -5.83
CA ALA A 57 -10.62 -2.78 -4.99
C ALA A 57 -11.94 -2.04 -4.69
N ALA A 58 -12.80 -1.89 -5.70
CA ALA A 58 -14.13 -1.30 -5.52
C ALA A 58 -15.01 -2.11 -4.58
N LEU A 59 -15.01 -3.44 -4.70
CA LEU A 59 -15.73 -4.34 -3.79
C LEU A 59 -15.25 -4.19 -2.34
N ALA A 60 -13.93 -4.07 -2.13
CA ALA A 60 -13.38 -3.78 -0.80
C ALA A 60 -13.90 -2.44 -0.25
N GLY A 61 -13.97 -1.40 -1.09
CA GLY A 61 -14.54 -0.10 -0.73
C GLY A 61 -16.01 -0.19 -0.32
N MET A 62 -16.81 -0.97 -1.02
CA MET A 62 -18.23 -1.20 -0.69
C MET A 62 -18.40 -1.93 0.65
N LEU A 63 -17.45 -2.75 1.04
CA LEU A 63 -17.42 -3.44 2.34
C LEU A 63 -16.88 -2.55 3.48
N GLY A 64 -16.54 -1.30 3.21
CA GLY A 64 -16.02 -0.35 4.19
C GLY A 64 -14.50 -0.40 4.38
N PHE A 65 -13.78 -1.17 3.57
CA PHE A 65 -12.31 -1.17 3.56
C PHE A 65 -11.75 -0.05 2.69
N SER A 66 -10.49 0.30 2.89
CA SER A 66 -9.83 1.25 1.99
C SER A 66 -9.58 0.64 0.61
N LEU A 67 -9.66 1.47 -0.44
CA LEU A 67 -9.31 1.05 -1.81
C LEU A 67 -7.88 0.51 -1.91
N ALA A 68 -6.96 1.03 -1.08
CA ALA A 68 -5.59 0.56 -1.03
C ALA A 68 -5.49 -0.89 -0.54
N VAL A 69 -6.26 -1.27 0.49
CA VAL A 69 -6.38 -2.67 0.95
C VAL A 69 -6.94 -3.54 -0.17
N GLY A 70 -7.99 -3.09 -0.83
CA GLY A 70 -8.57 -3.82 -1.97
C GLY A 70 -7.57 -4.03 -3.11
N ALA A 71 -6.80 -3.00 -3.46
CA ALA A 71 -5.75 -3.09 -4.49
C ALA A 71 -4.61 -4.04 -4.07
N LEU A 72 -4.24 -4.08 -2.78
CA LEU A 72 -3.28 -5.05 -2.25
C LEU A 72 -3.79 -6.49 -2.46
N PHE A 73 -5.03 -6.77 -2.08
CA PHE A 73 -5.63 -8.09 -2.29
C PHE A 73 -5.75 -8.44 -3.77
N ALA A 74 -6.08 -7.48 -4.64
CA ALA A 74 -6.06 -7.67 -6.08
C ALA A 74 -4.67 -8.08 -6.58
N GLY A 75 -3.61 -7.41 -6.11
CA GLY A 75 -2.23 -7.78 -6.41
C GLY A 75 -1.87 -9.19 -5.94
N LEU A 76 -2.33 -9.59 -4.74
CA LEU A 76 -2.13 -10.95 -4.21
C LEU A 76 -2.85 -12.02 -5.04
N VAL A 77 -4.06 -11.74 -5.52
CA VAL A 77 -4.82 -12.65 -6.40
C VAL A 77 -4.02 -13.00 -7.66
N PHE A 78 -3.39 -12.02 -8.29
CA PHE A 78 -2.57 -12.19 -9.49
C PHE A 78 -1.10 -12.57 -9.20
N SER A 79 -0.74 -12.83 -7.94
CA SER A 79 0.66 -13.10 -7.55
C SER A 79 1.20 -14.47 -8.00
N LYS A 80 0.34 -15.41 -8.39
CA LYS A 80 0.75 -16.77 -8.81
C LYS A 80 1.63 -16.80 -10.08
N ALA A 81 1.56 -15.77 -10.93
CA ALA A 81 2.40 -15.63 -12.11
C ALA A 81 3.17 -14.28 -12.15
N PRO A 82 3.90 -13.90 -11.09
CA PRO A 82 4.44 -12.55 -10.94
C PRO A 82 5.45 -12.19 -12.02
N ARG A 83 6.23 -13.17 -12.50
CA ARG A 83 7.23 -12.93 -13.55
C ARG A 83 6.61 -12.54 -14.88
N LYS A 84 5.49 -13.16 -15.28
CA LYS A 84 4.82 -12.87 -16.55
C LYS A 84 4.13 -11.51 -16.54
N ILE A 85 3.56 -11.11 -15.39
CA ILE A 85 2.90 -9.80 -15.22
C ILE A 85 3.94 -8.68 -15.10
N ARG A 86 4.99 -8.86 -14.28
CA ARG A 86 6.08 -7.88 -14.12
C ARG A 86 6.90 -7.65 -15.39
N GLN A 87 7.02 -8.66 -16.25
CA GLN A 87 7.72 -8.54 -17.52
C GLN A 87 6.83 -7.96 -18.63
N ASP A 88 5.53 -7.79 -18.38
CA ASP A 88 4.65 -7.13 -19.33
C ASP A 88 5.02 -5.64 -19.42
N ARG A 89 5.47 -5.24 -20.61
CA ARG A 89 5.92 -3.88 -20.91
C ARG A 89 4.82 -2.85 -20.66
N GLY A 90 3.55 -3.23 -20.90
CA GLY A 90 2.40 -2.38 -20.62
C GLY A 90 2.20 -2.07 -19.16
N TYR A 91 2.37 -3.07 -18.27
CA TYR A 91 2.26 -2.87 -16.82
C TYR A 91 3.29 -1.88 -16.31
N ARG A 92 4.54 -1.98 -16.77
CA ARG A 92 5.61 -1.05 -16.39
C ARG A 92 5.29 0.38 -16.84
N VAL A 93 4.86 0.56 -18.08
CA VAL A 93 4.47 1.88 -18.60
C VAL A 93 3.34 2.49 -17.78
N LEU A 94 2.31 1.72 -17.44
CA LEU A 94 1.21 2.20 -16.61
C LEU A 94 1.67 2.55 -15.20
N TYR A 95 2.51 1.73 -14.59
CA TYR A 95 3.09 1.99 -13.28
C TYR A 95 3.91 3.28 -13.28
N ASP A 96 4.84 3.42 -14.23
CA ASP A 96 5.70 4.59 -14.35
C ASP A 96 4.89 5.87 -14.64
N PHE A 97 3.78 5.74 -15.38
CA PHE A 97 2.87 6.86 -15.67
C PHE A 97 2.03 7.27 -14.44
N LEU A 98 1.46 6.31 -13.71
CA LEU A 98 0.56 6.61 -12.58
C LEU A 98 1.30 7.01 -11.30
N THR A 99 2.53 6.53 -11.11
CA THR A 99 3.33 6.81 -9.91
C THR A 99 3.52 8.30 -9.62
N PRO A 100 3.90 9.16 -10.59
CA PRO A 100 4.02 10.60 -10.35
C PRO A 100 2.71 11.25 -9.91
N PHE A 101 1.57 10.85 -10.48
CA PHE A 101 0.26 11.40 -10.09
C PHE A 101 -0.10 11.05 -8.65
N PHE A 102 0.28 9.87 -8.18
CA PHE A 102 0.10 9.48 -6.79
C PHE A 102 0.91 10.40 -5.85
N PHE A 103 2.18 10.62 -6.12
CA PHE A 103 3.02 11.50 -5.32
C PHE A 103 2.58 12.97 -5.38
N ILE A 104 2.20 13.46 -6.55
CA ILE A 104 1.63 14.81 -6.71
C ILE A 104 0.35 14.93 -5.88
N GLY A 105 -0.54 13.93 -5.94
CA GLY A 105 -1.78 13.92 -5.17
C GLY A 105 -1.57 13.95 -3.65
N ILE A 106 -0.52 13.30 -3.14
CA ILE A 106 -0.11 13.42 -1.73
C ILE A 106 0.47 14.80 -1.46
N GLY A 107 1.37 15.28 -2.33
CA GLY A 107 2.01 16.58 -2.16
C GLY A 107 1.04 17.76 -2.13
N LEU A 108 0.00 17.74 -2.95
CA LEU A 108 -1.05 18.78 -2.99
C LEU A 108 -1.91 18.86 -1.71
N LYS A 109 -1.89 17.81 -0.88
CA LYS A 109 -2.59 17.83 0.41
C LYS A 109 -1.77 18.43 1.54
N LEU A 110 -0.51 18.78 1.27
CA LEU A 110 0.39 19.36 2.25
C LEU A 110 0.08 20.84 2.43
N GLU A 111 -0.32 21.21 3.63
CA GLU A 111 -0.43 22.59 4.05
C GLU A 111 0.96 23.08 4.50
N PRO A 112 1.58 24.06 3.82
CA PRO A 112 2.91 24.57 4.20
C PRO A 112 2.98 25.10 5.63
N GLU A 113 1.88 25.66 6.13
CA GLU A 113 1.77 26.16 7.51
C GLU A 113 1.82 25.04 8.55
N ALA A 114 1.21 23.88 8.26
CA ALA A 114 1.28 22.71 9.11
C ALA A 114 2.70 22.12 9.20
N LEU A 115 3.50 22.29 8.15
CA LEU A 115 4.90 21.85 8.11
C LEU A 115 5.77 22.62 9.09
N THR A 116 5.66 23.96 9.13
CA THR A 116 6.50 24.80 10.00
C THR A 116 6.24 24.53 11.48
N GLY A 117 4.96 24.35 11.86
CA GLY A 117 4.56 24.00 13.24
C GLY A 117 4.91 22.56 13.65
N ALA A 118 5.09 21.67 12.67
CA ALA A 118 5.32 20.24 12.93
C ALA A 118 6.79 19.81 12.81
N LEU A 119 7.72 20.72 12.49
CA LEU A 119 9.14 20.37 12.27
C LEU A 119 9.79 19.69 13.48
N SER A 120 9.54 20.19 14.70
CA SER A 120 10.10 19.60 15.92
C SER A 120 9.52 18.21 16.21
N ALA A 121 8.20 18.06 16.12
CA ALA A 121 7.54 16.76 16.27
C ALA A 121 7.95 15.80 15.16
N GLY A 122 8.06 16.28 13.92
CA GLY A 122 8.53 15.52 12.77
C GLY A 122 9.96 15.03 12.95
N ALA A 123 10.87 15.86 13.45
CA ALA A 123 12.25 15.47 13.72
C ALA A 123 12.34 14.37 14.81
N ILE A 124 11.59 14.50 15.90
CA ILE A 124 11.53 13.47 16.94
C ILE A 124 11.00 12.15 16.37
N LEU A 125 9.90 12.20 15.62
CA LEU A 125 9.31 11.02 14.98
C LEU A 125 10.25 10.41 13.94
N LEU A 126 10.98 11.23 13.18
CA LEU A 126 11.98 10.77 12.23
C LEU A 126 13.07 9.96 12.92
N VAL A 127 13.67 10.52 13.97
CA VAL A 127 14.72 9.83 14.74
C VAL A 127 14.18 8.51 15.32
N ALA A 128 13.02 8.55 15.96
CA ALA A 128 12.39 7.36 16.53
C ALA A 128 12.08 6.30 15.45
N ALA A 129 11.56 6.72 14.29
CA ALA A 129 11.23 5.82 13.19
C ALA A 129 12.47 5.19 12.57
N VAL A 130 13.53 5.97 12.36
CA VAL A 130 14.81 5.47 11.80
C VAL A 130 15.47 4.51 12.78
N LEU A 131 15.64 4.92 14.05
CA LEU A 131 16.25 4.07 15.06
C LEU A 131 15.44 2.80 15.32
N GLY A 132 14.12 2.90 15.43
CA GLY A 132 13.25 1.75 15.61
C GLY A 132 13.37 0.75 14.48
N LYS A 133 13.48 1.21 13.23
CA LYS A 133 13.68 0.32 12.08
C LYS A 133 15.08 -0.27 12.02
N LEU A 134 16.10 0.55 12.25
CA LEU A 134 17.48 0.06 12.25
C LEU A 134 17.66 -1.03 13.32
N VAL A 135 17.23 -0.76 14.55
CA VAL A 135 17.32 -1.74 15.64
C VAL A 135 16.44 -2.95 15.38
N GLY A 136 15.16 -2.73 15.05
CA GLY A 136 14.19 -3.79 14.82
C GLY A 136 14.51 -4.70 13.65
N THR A 137 15.26 -4.21 12.65
CA THR A 137 15.66 -5.02 11.50
C THR A 137 17.07 -5.58 11.65
N ALA A 138 18.03 -4.78 12.15
CA ALA A 138 19.40 -5.23 12.31
C ALA A 138 19.53 -6.34 13.35
N LEU A 139 18.75 -6.27 14.44
CA LEU A 139 18.82 -7.26 15.52
C LEU A 139 18.48 -8.69 15.03
N PRO A 140 17.31 -8.96 14.44
CA PRO A 140 17.01 -10.27 13.88
C PRO A 140 17.89 -10.63 12.68
N ALA A 141 18.28 -9.68 11.84
CA ALA A 141 19.15 -9.93 10.69
C ALA A 141 20.54 -10.43 11.11
N ARG A 142 21.05 -10.03 12.28
CA ARG A 142 22.33 -10.51 12.81
C ARG A 142 22.35 -12.00 13.13
N PHE A 143 21.21 -12.60 13.39
CA PHE A 143 21.11 -14.04 13.62
C PHE A 143 21.06 -14.85 12.32
N MET A 144 20.72 -14.21 11.20
CA MET A 144 20.53 -14.87 9.90
C MET A 144 21.60 -14.52 8.86
N ALA A 145 22.33 -13.42 9.04
CA ALA A 145 23.29 -12.91 8.07
C ALA A 145 24.56 -12.36 8.74
N GLN A 146 25.61 -12.17 7.93
CA GLN A 146 26.83 -11.50 8.39
C GLN A 146 26.53 -10.06 8.81
N ARG A 147 27.31 -9.50 9.74
CA ARG A 147 27.09 -8.14 10.31
C ARG A 147 26.96 -7.05 9.25
N SER A 148 27.79 -7.09 8.21
CA SER A 148 27.72 -6.13 7.10
C SER A 148 26.41 -6.22 6.32
N SER A 149 25.96 -7.44 6.04
CA SER A 149 24.70 -7.67 5.34
C SER A 149 23.49 -7.28 6.19
N ALA A 150 23.53 -7.49 7.52
CA ALA A 150 22.47 -7.09 8.43
C ALA A 150 22.26 -5.57 8.46
N LEU A 151 23.35 -4.78 8.43
CA LEU A 151 23.29 -3.32 8.34
C LEU A 151 22.70 -2.85 7.01
N VAL A 152 23.12 -3.44 5.89
CA VAL A 152 22.58 -3.12 4.57
C VAL A 152 21.08 -3.39 4.51
N ILE A 153 20.64 -4.54 5.02
CA ILE A 153 19.22 -4.88 5.11
C ILE A 153 18.46 -3.87 5.98
N ALA A 154 19.01 -3.50 7.15
CA ALA A 154 18.38 -2.53 8.04
C ALA A 154 18.28 -1.14 7.38
N MET A 155 19.31 -0.68 6.71
CA MET A 155 19.30 0.60 5.98
C MET A 155 18.33 0.60 4.81
N SER A 156 18.22 -0.50 4.07
CA SER A 156 17.25 -0.61 2.96
C SER A 156 15.79 -0.55 3.40
N MET A 157 15.52 -0.79 4.68
CA MET A 157 14.18 -0.70 5.26
C MET A 157 13.82 0.69 5.82
N VAL A 158 14.76 1.63 5.86
CA VAL A 158 14.51 3.00 6.35
C VAL A 158 13.53 3.77 5.47
N PRO A 159 13.64 3.78 4.13
CA PRO A 159 12.68 4.48 3.27
C PRO A 159 11.24 4.01 3.51
N ARG A 160 10.34 4.96 3.73
CA ARG A 160 8.94 4.68 4.12
C ARG A 160 7.90 5.29 3.21
N ALA A 161 8.32 6.05 2.26
CA ALA A 161 7.62 7.05 1.48
C ALA A 161 6.07 6.98 1.43
N GLU A 162 5.46 5.87 1.08
CA GLU A 162 4.10 5.92 0.54
C GLU A 162 3.03 5.43 1.52
N ILE A 163 3.27 4.30 2.19
CA ILE A 163 2.22 3.60 2.95
C ILE A 163 1.81 4.40 4.19
N ALA A 164 2.75 5.04 4.86
CA ALA A 164 2.46 5.82 6.07
C ALA A 164 1.53 7.00 5.77
N MET A 165 1.76 7.72 4.66
CA MET A 165 0.92 8.84 4.24
C MET A 165 -0.48 8.36 3.81
N VAL A 166 -0.56 7.23 3.10
CA VAL A 166 -1.87 6.63 2.75
C VAL A 166 -2.67 6.28 4.00
N ILE A 167 -2.02 5.71 5.03
CA ILE A 167 -2.70 5.37 6.29
C ILE A 167 -3.20 6.64 6.99
N VAL A 168 -2.38 7.68 7.06
CA VAL A 168 -2.74 8.96 7.70
C VAL A 168 -3.86 9.65 6.94
N ASP A 169 -3.82 9.68 5.60
CA ASP A 169 -4.89 10.22 4.77
C ASP A 169 -6.21 9.46 4.96
N GLN A 170 -6.15 8.12 4.99
CA GLN A 170 -7.34 7.31 5.26
C GLN A 170 -7.89 7.53 6.68
N ALA A 171 -7.01 7.62 7.68
CA ALA A 171 -7.42 7.88 9.06
C ALA A 171 -8.08 9.27 9.20
N GLY A 172 -7.60 10.28 8.49
CA GLY A 172 -8.20 11.62 8.46
C GLY A 172 -9.63 11.65 7.92
N ARG A 173 -10.01 10.70 7.08
CA ARG A 173 -11.40 10.58 6.55
C ARG A 173 -12.42 10.13 7.59
N TYR A 174 -11.99 9.55 8.70
CA TYR A 174 -12.87 9.13 9.78
C TYR A 174 -13.25 10.28 10.75
N GLY A 175 -12.69 11.46 10.56
CA GLY A 175 -13.07 12.68 11.27
C GLY A 175 -11.87 13.54 11.67
N PRO A 176 -12.09 14.87 11.89
CA PRO A 176 -11.03 15.82 12.17
C PRO A 176 -10.32 15.58 13.52
N GLY A 177 -10.90 14.78 14.41
CA GLY A 177 -10.30 14.42 15.71
C GLY A 177 -9.38 13.18 15.64
N VAL A 178 -9.41 12.40 14.55
CA VAL A 178 -8.64 11.15 14.45
C VAL A 178 -7.18 11.43 14.10
N VAL A 179 -6.93 12.40 13.24
CA VAL A 179 -5.58 12.83 12.86
C VAL A 179 -5.46 14.33 13.09
N PRO A 180 -4.79 14.77 14.15
CA PRO A 180 -4.48 16.18 14.34
C PRO A 180 -3.61 16.73 13.18
N PRO A 181 -3.81 17.99 12.74
CA PRO A 181 -3.00 18.61 11.68
C PRO A 181 -1.49 18.54 11.96
N ALA A 182 -1.10 18.68 13.22
CA ALA A 182 0.30 18.55 13.65
C ALA A 182 0.88 17.14 13.38
N LEU A 183 0.08 16.08 13.54
CA LEU A 183 0.51 14.72 13.24
C LEU A 183 0.65 14.51 11.73
N TYR A 184 -0.28 15.06 10.94
CA TYR A 184 -0.20 15.02 9.48
C TYR A 184 1.08 15.70 8.98
N GLY A 185 1.37 16.92 9.48
CA GLY A 185 2.60 17.64 9.17
C GLY A 185 3.87 16.90 9.59
N ALA A 186 3.88 16.33 10.81
CA ALA A 186 5.00 15.55 11.30
C ALA A 186 5.28 14.29 10.49
N MET A 187 4.24 13.55 10.11
CA MET A 187 4.37 12.37 9.24
C MET A 187 4.84 12.73 7.83
N THR A 188 4.46 13.91 7.33
CA THR A 188 4.97 14.45 6.07
C THR A 188 6.48 14.69 6.14
N VAL A 189 6.95 15.35 7.21
CA VAL A 189 8.41 15.57 7.42
C VAL A 189 9.15 14.23 7.41
N VAL A 190 8.64 13.23 8.13
CA VAL A 190 9.23 11.87 8.15
C VAL A 190 9.27 11.25 6.75
N THR A 191 8.19 11.36 6.00
CA THR A 191 8.08 10.77 4.65
C THR A 191 9.01 11.43 3.65
N LEU A 192 9.17 12.76 3.72
CA LEU A 192 10.08 13.51 2.85
C LEU A 192 11.55 13.27 3.19
N ALA A 193 11.87 12.97 4.46
CA ALA A 193 13.23 12.77 4.93
C ALA A 193 13.73 11.33 4.82
N THR A 194 12.84 10.35 4.58
CA THR A 194 13.15 8.92 4.45
C THR A 194 12.82 8.37 3.07
#